data_510b18f50488dbe06c93445b5a66a18f
#
_entry.id   510b18f50488dbe06c93445b5a66a18f
#
_cell.length_a   1.000
_cell.length_b   1.000
_cell.length_c   1.000
_cell.angle_alpha   90.00
_cell.angle_beta   90.00
_cell.angle_gamma   90.00
#
_symmetry.space_group_name_H-M   'P 1'
#
loop_
_entity.id
_entity.type
_entity.pdbx_description
1 polymer ?
#
loop_
_entity_poly.entity_id
_entity_poly.type
_entity_poly.pdbx_seq_one_letter_code
_entity_poly.pdbx_strand_id
1 'polypeptide(L)'
;MTDREKHDAQADEMAGAQDDAPAEARELTPEEQALEARKLSWEVCATSVRERAQALEYLTLTELCAQLEMERDDAAALMDEVREQADYQDICVYKGAKDLYYYTYPKLAHNYVKNVALAQENDLPRIIAEVVRYESKTYPRATAIDTFSKFPYHFTEIQVKRMLEKMSRQPEYEDIQLYESGQKNLYIFSTQFLSRNYASSLVEMSEDTRMWL
;
A
#
# COMPACT_ATOMS: atom_id res chain seq x y z
N MET A 1 -28.08 -14.79 -79.13
CA MET A 1 -26.90 -15.16 -79.89
C MET A 1 -25.94 -15.73 -78.87
N THR A 2 -26.04 -17.04 -78.83
CA THR A 2 -25.07 -18.06 -79.17
C THR A 2 -24.06 -18.26 -78.10
N ASP A 3 -24.18 -19.26 -77.41
CA ASP A 3 -23.89 -20.67 -77.61
C ASP A 3 -22.62 -21.09 -76.89
N ARG A 4 -22.79 -22.01 -75.97
CA ARG A 4 -22.20 -23.39 -76.05
C ARG A 4 -20.74 -23.48 -75.60
N GLU A 5 -20.25 -24.39 -74.88
CA GLU A 5 -20.56 -25.77 -74.46
C GLU A 5 -19.49 -26.12 -73.43
N LYS A 6 -19.86 -26.74 -72.30
CA LYS A 6 -19.64 -28.15 -71.96
C LYS A 6 -18.23 -28.74 -72.20
N HIS A 7 -17.64 -29.20 -71.15
CA HIS A 7 -17.20 -30.58 -70.86
C HIS A 7 -16.50 -30.59 -69.49
N ASP A 8 -17.07 -31.28 -68.55
CA ASP A 8 -16.84 -32.70 -68.14
C ASP A 8 -15.37 -33.05 -67.88
N ALA A 9 -15.06 -33.36 -66.67
CA ALA A 9 -14.80 -34.69 -66.16
C ALA A 9 -13.94 -34.68 -64.89
N GLN A 10 -14.51 -35.26 -63.89
CA GLN A 10 -13.99 -36.36 -63.06
C GLN A 10 -12.72 -36.11 -62.22
N ALA A 11 -13.00 -36.11 -60.93
CA ALA A 11 -12.53 -37.08 -59.94
C ALA A 11 -11.01 -37.17 -59.71
N ASP A 12 -10.59 -36.76 -58.58
CA ASP A 12 -9.87 -37.71 -57.72
C ASP A 12 -10.04 -37.39 -56.24
N GLU A 13 -10.60 -38.30 -55.57
CA GLU A 13 -10.77 -38.47 -54.13
C GLU A 13 -9.40 -38.81 -53.54
N MET A 14 -8.86 -37.96 -52.68
CA MET A 14 -7.88 -38.47 -51.75
C MET A 14 -8.18 -37.79 -50.38
N ALA A 15 -8.84 -38.56 -49.57
CA ALA A 15 -8.99 -38.37 -48.15
C ALA A 15 -7.61 -38.26 -47.48
N GLY A 16 -7.29 -37.09 -47.03
CA GLY A 16 -6.27 -36.87 -46.01
C GLY A 16 -6.95 -36.81 -44.66
N ALA A 17 -7.22 -37.95 -44.05
CA ALA A 17 -7.52 -38.04 -42.63
C ALA A 17 -6.31 -37.52 -41.88
N GLN A 18 -6.38 -36.25 -41.41
CA GLN A 18 -5.50 -35.79 -40.35
C GLN A 18 -5.92 -36.53 -39.09
N ASP A 19 -5.08 -37.47 -38.75
CA ASP A 19 -5.04 -38.20 -37.50
C ASP A 19 -4.89 -37.18 -36.36
N ASP A 20 -6.02 -36.79 -35.77
CA ASP A 20 -6.09 -35.97 -34.57
C ASP A 20 -5.77 -36.91 -33.39
N ALA A 21 -4.51 -37.30 -33.31
CA ALA A 21 -4.00 -37.99 -32.14
C ALA A 21 -4.19 -37.07 -30.95
N PRO A 22 -4.87 -37.51 -29.87
CA PRO A 22 -4.97 -36.72 -28.67
C PRO A 22 -3.53 -36.42 -28.19
N ALA A 23 -3.22 -35.14 -28.00
CA ALA A 23 -1.94 -34.70 -27.42
C ALA A 23 -1.79 -35.46 -26.10
N GLU A 24 -0.92 -36.49 -26.10
CA GLU A 24 -0.55 -37.20 -24.87
C GLU A 24 -0.15 -36.12 -23.85
N ALA A 25 -0.89 -36.05 -22.73
CA ALA A 25 -0.59 -35.17 -21.61
C ALA A 25 0.83 -35.51 -21.15
N ARG A 26 1.80 -34.69 -21.55
CA ARG A 26 3.19 -34.83 -21.16
C ARG A 26 3.25 -34.76 -19.64
N GLU A 27 3.67 -35.84 -19.00
CA GLU A 27 3.93 -35.82 -17.56
C GLU A 27 5.02 -34.76 -17.27
N LEU A 28 4.68 -33.80 -16.39
CA LEU A 28 5.58 -32.74 -15.97
C LEU A 28 6.77 -33.34 -15.22
N THR A 29 7.95 -32.82 -15.47
CA THR A 29 9.13 -33.18 -14.68
C THR A 29 8.97 -32.78 -13.22
N PRO A 30 9.67 -33.40 -12.26
CA PRO A 30 9.60 -33.00 -10.85
C PRO A 30 9.91 -31.52 -10.63
N GLU A 31 10.79 -30.92 -11.44
CA GLU A 31 11.14 -29.49 -11.38
C GLU A 31 9.97 -28.62 -11.89
N GLU A 32 9.32 -29.02 -12.97
CA GLU A 32 8.13 -28.34 -13.51
C GLU A 32 6.97 -28.42 -12.52
N GLN A 33 6.75 -29.57 -11.86
CA GLN A 33 5.72 -29.73 -10.83
C GLN A 33 6.00 -28.84 -9.60
N ALA A 34 7.26 -28.75 -9.17
CA ALA A 34 7.66 -27.87 -8.07
C ALA A 34 7.44 -26.39 -8.40
N LEU A 35 7.73 -26.00 -9.65
CA LEU A 35 7.51 -24.64 -10.12
C LEU A 35 6.01 -24.30 -10.21
N GLU A 36 5.18 -25.22 -10.69
CA GLU A 36 3.72 -25.02 -10.72
C GLU A 36 3.13 -24.92 -9.32
N ALA A 37 3.54 -25.77 -8.40
CA ALA A 37 3.14 -25.67 -6.99
C ALA A 37 3.53 -24.31 -6.39
N ARG A 38 4.73 -23.81 -6.73
CA ARG A 38 5.20 -22.50 -6.28
C ARG A 38 4.36 -21.34 -6.85
N LYS A 39 4.04 -21.40 -8.15
CA LYS A 39 3.17 -20.42 -8.81
C LYS A 39 1.77 -20.38 -8.18
N LEU A 40 1.23 -21.53 -7.82
CA LEU A 40 -0.05 -21.62 -7.13
C LEU A 40 0.03 -20.92 -5.75
N SER A 41 1.12 -21.10 -5.03
CA SER A 41 1.34 -20.41 -3.75
C SER A 41 1.41 -18.89 -3.93
N TRP A 42 2.08 -18.40 -4.99
CA TRP A 42 2.12 -16.97 -5.32
C TRP A 42 0.73 -16.42 -5.65
N GLU A 43 -0.06 -17.17 -6.42
CA GLU A 43 -1.43 -16.76 -6.78
C GLU A 43 -2.33 -16.66 -5.55
N VAL A 44 -2.23 -17.61 -4.62
CA VAL A 44 -2.98 -17.59 -3.35
C VAL A 44 -2.61 -16.35 -2.52
N CYS A 45 -1.32 -16.06 -2.36
CA CYS A 45 -0.86 -14.87 -1.65
C CYS A 45 -1.35 -13.58 -2.31
N ALA A 46 -1.18 -13.47 -3.63
CA ALA A 46 -1.59 -12.29 -4.39
C ALA A 46 -3.10 -12.06 -4.33
N THR A 47 -3.87 -13.14 -4.44
CA THR A 47 -5.34 -13.10 -4.33
C THR A 47 -5.77 -12.61 -2.96
N SER A 48 -5.19 -13.14 -1.88
CA SER A 48 -5.49 -12.70 -0.52
C SER A 48 -5.25 -11.20 -0.30
N VAL A 49 -4.13 -10.66 -0.82
CA VAL A 49 -3.85 -9.21 -0.74
C VAL A 49 -4.85 -8.40 -1.56
N ARG A 50 -5.19 -8.87 -2.78
CA ARG A 50 -6.13 -8.19 -3.67
C ARG A 50 -7.56 -8.19 -3.14
N GLU A 51 -8.01 -9.27 -2.52
CA GLU A 51 -9.32 -9.35 -1.87
C GLU A 51 -9.44 -8.38 -0.71
N ARG A 52 -8.43 -8.31 0.16
CA ARG A 52 -8.39 -7.32 1.25
C ARG A 52 -8.42 -5.89 0.69
N ALA A 53 -7.66 -5.62 -0.36
CA ALA A 53 -7.64 -4.30 -0.97
C ALA A 53 -8.99 -3.92 -1.61
N GLN A 54 -9.83 -4.86 -2.04
CA GLN A 54 -11.21 -4.56 -2.49
C GLN A 54 -12.08 -4.04 -1.36
N ALA A 55 -11.85 -4.50 -0.13
CA ALA A 55 -12.49 -3.98 1.08
C ALA A 55 -11.84 -2.70 1.62
N LEU A 56 -10.86 -2.12 0.91
CA LEU A 56 -10.03 -1.00 1.35
C LEU A 56 -9.21 -1.31 2.61
N GLU A 57 -8.85 -2.57 2.78
CA GLU A 57 -8.01 -3.08 3.85
C GLU A 57 -6.66 -3.56 3.32
N TYR A 58 -5.69 -3.67 4.18
CA TYR A 58 -4.41 -4.30 3.92
C TYR A 58 -4.36 -5.68 4.58
N LEU A 59 -3.41 -6.51 4.18
CA LEU A 59 -3.12 -7.80 4.79
C LEU A 59 -1.81 -7.70 5.58
N THR A 60 -1.80 -8.13 6.84
CA THR A 60 -0.58 -8.19 7.64
C THR A 60 0.16 -9.51 7.42
N LEU A 61 1.49 -9.50 7.61
CA LEU A 61 2.26 -10.74 7.56
C LEU A 61 1.77 -11.74 8.61
N THR A 62 1.40 -11.26 9.80
CA THR A 62 0.84 -12.11 10.86
C THR A 62 -0.44 -12.82 10.42
N GLU A 63 -1.36 -12.11 9.75
CA GLU A 63 -2.58 -12.73 9.20
C GLU A 63 -2.27 -13.72 8.08
N LEU A 64 -1.31 -13.39 7.22
CA LEU A 64 -0.86 -14.27 6.14
C LEU A 64 -0.24 -15.56 6.67
N CYS A 65 0.61 -15.50 7.71
CA CYS A 65 1.16 -16.66 8.38
C CYS A 65 0.06 -17.58 8.93
N ALA A 66 -0.96 -16.99 9.55
CA ALA A 66 -2.10 -17.76 10.07
C ALA A 66 -2.93 -18.41 8.95
N GLN A 67 -3.09 -17.72 7.80
CA GLN A 67 -3.85 -18.21 6.65
C GLN A 67 -3.13 -19.36 5.92
N LEU A 68 -1.79 -19.28 5.82
CA LEU A 68 -0.97 -20.26 5.10
C LEU A 68 -0.40 -21.35 6.02
N GLU A 69 -0.61 -21.25 7.33
CA GLU A 69 -0.01 -22.13 8.36
C GLU A 69 1.53 -22.21 8.23
N MET A 70 2.16 -21.04 7.93
CA MET A 70 3.60 -20.94 7.68
C MET A 70 4.30 -20.12 8.78
N GLU A 71 5.58 -20.41 8.96
CA GLU A 71 6.46 -19.58 9.79
C GLU A 71 6.66 -18.19 9.17
N ARG A 72 6.95 -17.19 10.03
CA ARG A 72 7.01 -15.80 9.64
C ARG A 72 8.05 -15.50 8.55
N ASP A 73 9.23 -16.12 8.69
CA ASP A 73 10.34 -15.89 7.76
C ASP A 73 10.05 -16.51 6.39
N ASP A 74 9.41 -17.69 6.35
CA ASP A 74 9.02 -18.38 5.13
C ASP A 74 7.91 -17.62 4.39
N ALA A 75 6.91 -17.12 5.11
CA ALA A 75 5.84 -16.32 4.54
C ALA A 75 6.35 -14.96 4.02
N ALA A 76 7.31 -14.33 4.71
CA ALA A 76 7.94 -13.10 4.25
C ALA A 76 8.76 -13.33 2.97
N ALA A 77 9.55 -14.41 2.92
CA ALA A 77 10.32 -14.79 1.73
C ALA A 77 9.40 -15.10 0.54
N LEU A 78 8.30 -15.81 0.77
CA LEU A 78 7.30 -16.10 -0.27
C LEU A 78 6.69 -14.80 -0.82
N MET A 79 6.37 -13.84 0.03
CA MET A 79 5.83 -12.54 -0.40
C MET A 79 6.86 -11.68 -1.16
N ASP A 80 8.13 -11.77 -0.80
CA ASP A 80 9.19 -11.10 -1.56
C ASP A 80 9.31 -11.70 -2.95
N GLU A 81 9.24 -13.03 -3.09
CA GLU A 81 9.20 -13.71 -4.40
C GLU A 81 7.96 -13.29 -5.23
N VAL A 82 6.78 -13.24 -4.61
CA VAL A 82 5.55 -12.77 -5.29
C VAL A 82 5.77 -11.40 -5.90
N ARG A 83 6.35 -10.47 -5.14
CA ARG A 83 6.58 -9.09 -5.59
C ARG A 83 7.63 -8.95 -6.67
N GLU A 84 8.51 -9.93 -6.85
CA GLU A 84 9.48 -9.98 -7.94
C GLU A 84 8.85 -10.42 -9.27
N GLN A 85 7.68 -11.07 -9.25
CA GLN A 85 7.00 -11.51 -10.47
C GLN A 85 6.34 -10.35 -11.20
N ALA A 86 6.39 -10.38 -12.53
CA ALA A 86 5.81 -9.33 -13.39
C ALA A 86 4.30 -9.17 -13.21
N ASP A 87 3.59 -10.26 -12.91
CA ASP A 87 2.13 -10.30 -12.80
C ASP A 87 1.60 -9.71 -11.47
N TYR A 88 2.49 -9.44 -10.50
CA TYR A 88 2.11 -8.99 -9.15
C TYR A 88 2.78 -7.66 -8.74
N GLN A 89 3.18 -6.85 -9.71
CA GLN A 89 3.80 -5.53 -9.48
C GLN A 89 2.87 -4.52 -8.80
N ASP A 90 1.58 -4.81 -8.77
CA ASP A 90 0.57 -4.02 -8.03
C ASP A 90 0.67 -4.21 -6.51
N ILE A 91 1.34 -5.28 -6.04
CA ILE A 91 1.47 -5.60 -4.62
C ILE A 91 2.63 -4.81 -4.01
N CYS A 92 2.28 -3.94 -3.07
CA CYS A 92 3.21 -3.12 -2.31
C CYS A 92 3.32 -3.59 -0.87
N VAL A 93 4.41 -3.22 -0.20
CA VAL A 93 4.60 -3.47 1.22
C VAL A 93 4.98 -2.19 1.95
N TYR A 94 4.35 -1.97 3.10
CA TYR A 94 4.81 -1.02 4.10
C TYR A 94 5.42 -1.79 5.27
N LYS A 95 6.66 -1.44 5.62
CA LYS A 95 7.39 -2.04 6.75
C LYS A 95 7.13 -1.22 8.00
N GLY A 96 6.22 -1.70 8.84
CA GLY A 96 5.95 -1.11 10.16
C GLY A 96 7.01 -1.49 11.20
N ALA A 97 6.82 -1.04 12.44
CA ALA A 97 7.68 -1.42 13.56
C ALA A 97 7.38 -2.82 14.08
N LYS A 98 6.11 -3.25 14.00
CA LYS A 98 5.64 -4.53 14.54
C LYS A 98 5.38 -5.57 13.47
N ASP A 99 4.95 -5.14 12.27
CA ASP A 99 4.55 -6.04 11.21
C ASP A 99 4.85 -5.49 9.81
N LEU A 100 4.66 -6.36 8.79
CA LEU A 100 4.66 -5.99 7.37
C LEU A 100 3.21 -5.90 6.91
N TYR A 101 2.90 -4.84 6.15
CA TYR A 101 1.56 -4.52 5.69
C TYR A 101 1.54 -4.57 4.16
N TYR A 102 0.88 -5.59 3.60
CA TYR A 102 0.76 -5.79 2.16
C TYR A 102 -0.54 -5.20 1.63
N TYR A 103 -0.48 -4.51 0.51
CA TYR A 103 -1.62 -3.82 -0.11
C TYR A 103 -1.42 -3.68 -1.61
N THR A 104 -2.46 -3.34 -2.36
CA THR A 104 -2.36 -3.11 -3.79
C THR A 104 -2.45 -1.62 -4.13
N TYR A 105 -1.52 -1.16 -4.98
CA TYR A 105 -1.57 0.15 -5.60
C TYR A 105 -2.18 0.01 -7.02
N PRO A 106 -3.07 0.92 -7.47
CA PRO A 106 -3.48 2.19 -6.85
C PRO A 106 -4.72 2.12 -5.92
N LYS A 107 -5.23 0.95 -5.59
CA LYS A 107 -6.42 0.80 -4.73
C LYS A 107 -6.24 1.48 -3.38
N LEU A 108 -5.09 1.24 -2.74
CA LEU A 108 -4.70 1.89 -1.49
C LEU A 108 -3.48 2.77 -1.72
N ALA A 109 -3.58 4.04 -1.36
CA ALA A 109 -2.44 4.95 -1.40
C ALA A 109 -1.42 4.58 -0.30
N HIS A 110 -0.12 4.62 -0.63
CA HIS A 110 0.95 4.29 0.30
C HIS A 110 0.85 5.07 1.63
N ASN A 111 0.56 6.37 1.54
CA ASN A 111 0.44 7.22 2.73
C ASN A 111 -0.78 6.85 3.60
N TYR A 112 -1.88 6.39 2.99
CA TYR A 112 -3.03 5.88 3.73
C TYR A 112 -2.67 4.64 4.54
N VAL A 113 -2.08 3.64 3.89
CA VAL A 113 -1.65 2.39 4.55
C VAL A 113 -0.66 2.68 5.68
N LYS A 114 0.35 3.54 5.42
CA LYS A 114 1.31 3.99 6.42
C LYS A 114 0.62 4.57 7.65
N ASN A 115 -0.33 5.48 7.47
CA ASN A 115 -1.00 6.17 8.57
C ASN A 115 -1.89 5.22 9.40
N VAL A 116 -2.62 4.32 8.72
CA VAL A 116 -3.47 3.33 9.41
C VAL A 116 -2.61 2.29 10.14
N ALA A 117 -1.54 1.81 9.53
CA ALA A 117 -0.59 0.90 10.17
C ALA A 117 0.06 1.51 11.43
N LEU A 118 0.53 2.76 11.34
CA LEU A 118 1.07 3.51 12.47
C LEU A 118 0.03 3.66 13.61
N ALA A 119 -1.22 3.94 13.26
CA ALA A 119 -2.29 4.04 14.25
C ALA A 119 -2.55 2.69 14.95
N GLN A 120 -2.54 1.59 14.18
CA GLN A 120 -2.71 0.23 14.71
C GLN A 120 -1.54 -0.19 15.63
N GLU A 121 -0.32 0.21 15.30
CA GLU A 121 0.85 -0.02 16.14
C GLU A 121 0.81 0.77 17.45
N ASN A 122 -0.02 1.81 17.54
CA ASN A 122 -0.22 2.68 18.71
C ASN A 122 1.08 3.32 19.22
N ASP A 123 2.00 3.64 18.29
CA ASP A 123 3.26 4.34 18.58
C ASP A 123 3.07 5.84 18.39
N LEU A 124 2.49 6.50 19.39
CA LEU A 124 2.12 7.91 19.31
C LEU A 124 3.30 8.87 19.00
N PRO A 125 4.51 8.73 19.56
CA PRO A 125 5.63 9.60 19.18
C PRO A 125 5.95 9.50 17.68
N ARG A 126 6.03 8.29 17.17
CA ARG A 126 6.32 8.02 15.76
C ARG A 126 5.20 8.54 14.86
N ILE A 127 3.93 8.34 15.25
CA ILE A 127 2.77 8.88 14.53
C ILE A 127 2.90 10.39 14.39
N ILE A 128 3.11 11.11 15.51
CA ILE A 128 3.23 12.57 15.51
C ILE A 128 4.38 12.99 14.58
N ALA A 129 5.57 12.43 14.76
CA ALA A 129 6.74 12.80 13.97
C ALA A 129 6.55 12.56 12.48
N GLU A 130 6.05 11.39 12.08
CA GLU A 130 5.86 11.01 10.69
C GLU A 130 4.79 11.88 9.99
N VAL A 131 3.66 12.12 10.66
CA VAL A 131 2.59 12.95 10.11
C VAL A 131 3.05 14.39 9.97
N VAL A 132 3.67 14.96 11.01
CA VAL A 132 4.12 16.36 11.03
C VAL A 132 5.23 16.59 9.99
N ARG A 133 6.20 15.68 9.90
CA ARG A 133 7.26 15.76 8.88
C ARG A 133 6.69 15.66 7.47
N TYR A 134 5.74 14.74 7.25
CA TYR A 134 5.08 14.60 5.96
C TYR A 134 4.28 15.84 5.56
N GLU A 135 3.45 16.38 6.46
CA GLU A 135 2.67 17.60 6.23
C GLU A 135 3.57 18.82 5.96
N SER A 136 4.59 18.99 6.80
CA SER A 136 5.55 20.10 6.67
C SER A 136 6.34 20.03 5.34
N LYS A 137 6.66 18.84 4.86
CA LYS A 137 7.41 18.62 3.62
C LYS A 137 6.53 18.74 2.38
N THR A 138 5.35 18.11 2.39
CA THR A 138 4.52 17.93 1.20
C THR A 138 3.60 19.12 0.95
N TYR A 139 3.03 19.68 2.01
CA TYR A 139 2.02 20.75 1.94
C TYR A 139 2.49 22.06 2.55
N PRO A 140 3.77 22.31 2.77
CA PRO A 140 4.44 23.33 3.60
C PRO A 140 3.50 24.00 4.63
N ARG A 141 2.93 23.22 5.55
CA ARG A 141 1.99 23.71 6.56
C ARG A 141 2.25 23.09 7.92
N ALA A 142 1.85 23.80 8.97
CA ALA A 142 1.80 23.25 10.31
C ALA A 142 0.55 22.38 10.49
N THR A 143 0.68 21.26 11.18
CA THR A 143 -0.40 20.30 11.47
C THR A 143 -1.15 20.75 12.71
N ALA A 144 -2.46 20.96 12.61
CA ALA A 144 -3.29 21.26 13.78
C ALA A 144 -3.34 20.05 14.72
N ILE A 145 -3.27 20.28 16.03
CA ILE A 145 -3.25 19.21 17.03
C ILE A 145 -4.51 18.34 16.99
N ASP A 146 -5.63 18.91 16.58
CA ASP A 146 -6.92 18.20 16.44
C ASP A 146 -6.91 17.13 15.34
N THR A 147 -5.94 17.17 14.41
CA THR A 147 -5.75 16.14 13.40
C THR A 147 -5.57 14.76 14.04
N PHE A 148 -4.92 14.69 15.18
CA PHE A 148 -4.68 13.42 15.87
C PHE A 148 -5.90 12.88 16.63
N SER A 149 -6.96 13.68 16.78
CA SER A 149 -8.24 13.21 17.35
C SER A 149 -9.15 12.52 16.33
N LYS A 150 -8.85 12.70 15.04
CA LYS A 150 -9.63 12.19 13.92
C LYS A 150 -9.14 10.80 13.50
N PHE A 151 -9.95 10.15 12.68
CA PHE A 151 -9.52 8.92 12.00
C PHE A 151 -8.21 9.15 11.22
N PRO A 152 -7.26 8.23 11.27
CA PRO A 152 -7.28 6.91 11.93
C PRO A 152 -6.70 6.90 13.37
N TYR A 153 -6.33 8.03 13.95
CA TYR A 153 -5.49 8.10 15.17
C TYR A 153 -6.30 8.03 16.46
N HIS A 154 -7.37 8.79 16.60
CA HIS A 154 -8.27 8.83 17.75
C HIS A 154 -7.61 9.17 19.11
N PHE A 155 -6.52 9.96 19.11
CA PHE A 155 -5.86 10.43 20.33
C PHE A 155 -6.47 11.73 20.82
N THR A 156 -6.61 11.85 22.14
CA THR A 156 -7.05 13.11 22.75
C THR A 156 -5.93 14.16 22.69
N GLU A 157 -6.31 15.43 22.66
CA GLU A 157 -5.36 16.55 22.70
C GLU A 157 -4.41 16.47 23.91
N ILE A 158 -4.94 16.01 25.06
CA ILE A 158 -4.13 15.83 26.30
C ILE A 158 -3.06 14.76 26.09
N GLN A 159 -3.38 13.66 25.42
CA GLN A 159 -2.40 12.60 25.11
C GLN A 159 -1.30 13.12 24.18
N VAL A 160 -1.69 13.87 23.15
CA VAL A 160 -0.74 14.47 22.20
C VAL A 160 0.18 15.48 22.90
N LYS A 161 -0.38 16.39 23.71
CA LYS A 161 0.42 17.37 24.49
C LYS A 161 1.43 16.70 25.41
N ARG A 162 1.00 15.71 26.19
CA ARG A 162 1.90 14.94 27.07
C ARG A 162 2.99 14.20 26.28
N MET A 163 2.66 13.74 25.09
CA MET A 163 3.64 13.07 24.25
C MET A 163 4.65 14.07 23.69
N LEU A 164 4.24 15.23 23.22
CA LEU A 164 5.14 16.29 22.76
C LEU A 164 6.12 16.73 23.85
N GLU A 165 5.68 16.82 25.11
CA GLU A 165 6.57 17.10 26.25
C GLU A 165 7.64 16.01 26.44
N LYS A 166 7.30 14.75 26.20
CA LYS A 166 8.28 13.64 26.24
C LYS A 166 9.22 13.66 25.04
N MET A 167 8.68 13.90 23.85
CA MET A 167 9.43 13.97 22.59
C MET A 167 10.44 15.12 22.60
N SER A 168 10.12 16.26 23.20
CA SER A 168 11.05 17.41 23.29
C SER A 168 12.35 17.13 24.04
N ARG A 169 12.41 16.00 24.77
CA ARG A 169 13.62 15.55 25.50
C ARG A 169 14.42 14.51 24.72
N GLN A 170 13.95 14.10 23.55
CA GLN A 170 14.53 13.03 22.74
C GLN A 170 15.17 13.65 21.47
N PRO A 171 16.47 13.43 21.24
CA PRO A 171 17.18 14.02 20.10
C PRO A 171 16.55 13.68 18.74
N GLU A 172 15.94 12.52 18.61
CA GLU A 172 15.31 12.08 17.36
C GLU A 172 14.06 12.88 16.93
N TYR A 173 13.50 13.67 17.88
CA TYR A 173 12.30 14.49 17.66
C TYR A 173 12.56 16.00 17.92
N GLU A 174 13.81 16.43 17.99
CA GLU A 174 14.16 17.84 18.26
C GLU A 174 13.60 18.81 17.21
N ASP A 175 13.36 18.29 15.99
CA ASP A 175 12.77 19.03 14.89
C ASP A 175 11.26 19.28 15.04
N ILE A 176 10.59 18.54 15.93
CA ILE A 176 9.15 18.65 16.14
C ILE A 176 8.86 19.78 17.14
N GLN A 177 8.25 20.85 16.64
CA GLN A 177 8.01 22.06 17.44
C GLN A 177 6.53 22.36 17.55
N LEU A 178 6.13 22.85 18.73
CA LEU A 178 4.78 23.31 19.01
C LEU A 178 4.70 24.82 18.78
N TYR A 179 3.59 25.28 18.21
CA TYR A 179 3.23 26.67 18.04
C TYR A 179 1.78 26.89 18.51
N GLU A 180 1.57 27.91 19.33
CA GLU A 180 0.26 28.38 19.75
C GLU A 180 -0.08 29.65 18.98
N SER A 181 -1.20 29.66 18.25
CA SER A 181 -1.66 30.81 17.48
C SER A 181 -2.26 31.91 18.36
N GLY A 182 -2.48 33.09 17.78
CA GLY A 182 -3.18 34.20 18.43
C GLY A 182 -4.59 33.82 18.92
N GLN A 183 -5.24 32.87 18.30
CA GLN A 183 -6.54 32.31 18.70
C GLN A 183 -6.45 31.17 19.73
N LYS A 184 -5.25 30.88 20.24
CA LYS A 184 -4.94 29.80 21.19
C LYS A 184 -5.13 28.38 20.63
N ASN A 185 -5.17 28.22 19.33
CA ASN A 185 -5.13 26.92 18.69
C ASN A 185 -3.69 26.41 18.65
N LEU A 186 -3.52 25.10 18.75
CA LEU A 186 -2.20 24.47 18.78
C LEU A 186 -1.88 23.80 17.47
N TYR A 187 -0.69 24.06 16.98
CA TYR A 187 -0.13 23.53 15.75
C TYR A 187 1.25 22.94 15.99
N ILE A 188 1.59 21.93 15.19
CA ILE A 188 2.86 21.23 15.27
C ILE A 188 3.51 21.28 13.89
N PHE A 189 4.81 21.52 13.82
CA PHE A 189 5.55 21.55 12.57
C PHE A 189 6.97 21.00 12.75
N SER A 190 7.59 20.60 11.64
CA SER A 190 8.99 20.13 11.64
C SER A 190 9.92 21.23 11.15
N THR A 191 10.91 21.58 11.98
CA THR A 191 11.95 22.56 11.62
C THR A 191 12.91 22.05 10.54
N GLN A 192 12.89 20.78 10.20
CA GLN A 192 13.62 20.24 9.04
C GLN A 192 13.08 20.80 7.72
N PHE A 193 11.80 21.17 7.66
CA PHE A 193 11.13 21.58 6.41
C PHE A 193 10.56 22.99 6.49
N LEU A 194 10.21 23.49 7.67
CA LEU A 194 9.60 24.80 7.86
C LEU A 194 10.36 25.60 8.92
N SER A 195 10.76 26.83 8.61
CA SER A 195 11.21 27.72 9.66
C SER A 195 10.05 28.13 10.58
N ARG A 196 10.35 28.42 11.85
CA ARG A 196 9.35 28.83 12.83
C ARG A 196 8.55 30.07 12.37
N ASN A 197 9.23 31.06 11.81
CA ASN A 197 8.58 32.29 11.34
C ASN A 197 7.64 32.01 10.18
N TYR A 198 8.03 31.12 9.24
CA TYR A 198 7.19 30.76 8.12
C TYR A 198 5.97 29.95 8.57
N ALA A 199 6.17 28.96 9.44
CA ALA A 199 5.08 28.17 10.00
C ALA A 199 4.05 29.05 10.75
N SER A 200 4.51 29.97 11.61
CA SER A 200 3.63 30.88 12.34
C SER A 200 2.85 31.82 11.40
N SER A 201 3.51 32.40 10.40
CA SER A 201 2.83 33.28 9.41
C SER A 201 1.74 32.53 8.64
N LEU A 202 1.98 31.28 8.22
CA LEU A 202 0.99 30.48 7.53
C LEU A 202 -0.21 30.14 8.43
N VAL A 203 0.03 29.83 9.69
CA VAL A 203 -1.04 29.54 10.65
C VAL A 203 -1.92 30.76 10.85
N GLU A 204 -1.35 31.92 11.18
CA GLU A 204 -2.11 33.16 11.41
C GLU A 204 -2.92 33.54 10.16
N MET A 205 -2.31 33.47 8.96
CA MET A 205 -3.01 33.75 7.72
C MET A 205 -4.16 32.77 7.46
N SER A 206 -4.00 31.49 7.80
CA SER A 206 -5.06 30.49 7.63
C SER A 206 -6.21 30.67 8.61
N GLU A 207 -5.93 31.11 9.82
CA GLU A 207 -6.96 31.41 10.83
C GLU A 207 -7.74 32.67 10.48
N ASP A 208 -7.06 33.74 10.04
CA ASP A 208 -7.72 34.95 9.58
C ASP A 208 -8.66 34.68 8.39
N THR A 209 -8.25 33.83 7.45
CA THR A 209 -9.09 33.46 6.30
C THR A 209 -10.35 32.70 6.74
N ARG A 210 -10.25 31.84 7.77
CA ARG A 210 -11.41 31.09 8.29
C ARG A 210 -12.44 31.98 9.01
N MET A 211 -12.03 33.10 9.55
CA MET A 211 -12.95 34.06 10.19
C MET A 211 -13.86 34.78 9.20
N TRP A 212 -13.54 34.77 7.90
CA TRP A 212 -14.31 35.47 6.85
C TRP A 212 -15.20 34.53 6.03
N LEU A 213 -15.21 33.23 6.31
CA LEU A 213 -16.06 32.21 5.69
C LEU A 213 -17.15 31.73 6.65
#